data_14744c09f0527aa16843b525fba3c8f9
#
_entry.id   14744c09f0527aa16843b525fba3c8f9
#
_cell.length_a   1.000
_cell.length_b   1.000
_cell.length_c   1.000
_cell.angle_alpha   90.00
_cell.angle_beta   90.00
_cell.angle_gamma   90.00
#
_symmetry.space_group_name_H-M   'P 1'
#
loop_
_entity.id
_entity.type
_entity.pdbx_description
1 polymer ?
#
loop_
_entity_poly.entity_id
_entity_poly.type
_entity_poly.pdbx_seq_one_letter_code
_entity_poly.pdbx_strand_id
1 'polypeptide(L)'
;MTLIHWRVKTIFTVALAALPIFSWTGVAQTRGGPAPRPTTGSGPYKAVMEMDAGLPDHTVYRPEDMTALSGVTLPLVIWGNGACANAGNSFSNFLTDISSYGFLAIALGPIVERGAAGPAGPPAAPVPAAQPPIQQPTDTTHLPRNLPPAATHPSQIIDAIKWATGENDRAGSKFYKHVNVGKIAVMGQSCGGVQAIEVAADSRVTTAVIWNSGLFAQPSDMGGGKTLSKKDLESIHVPMAYISGDATDIAHNNANADFEYIKSIPVFRAWERGVGHGGTYNQPNGGEFAGIGVAWLNWQLKGDARAALMFRGADCGLCVNPKWVVRTKNLK
;
A
#
# COMPACT_ATOMS: atom_id res chain seq x y z
N MET A 1 88.12 -31.90 -17.64
CA MET A 1 87.08 -30.88 -17.39
C MET A 1 85.74 -31.58 -17.32
N THR A 2 85.34 -31.95 -16.09
CA THR A 2 84.21 -32.82 -15.86
C THR A 2 83.05 -31.99 -15.22
N LEU A 3 81.97 -31.84 -15.91
CA LEU A 3 80.79 -31.12 -15.45
C LEU A 3 79.87 -32.09 -14.69
N ILE A 4 79.71 -31.83 -13.41
CA ILE A 4 78.81 -32.58 -12.53
C ILE A 4 77.40 -31.98 -12.65
N HIS A 5 76.40 -32.80 -13.06
CA HIS A 5 75.00 -32.44 -13.10
C HIS A 5 74.33 -32.80 -11.75
N TRP A 6 73.89 -31.83 -11.04
CA TRP A 6 73.01 -32.02 -9.87
C TRP A 6 71.57 -32.07 -10.31
N ARG A 7 70.90 -33.19 -10.04
CA ARG A 7 69.43 -33.32 -10.21
C ARG A 7 68.77 -32.93 -8.88
N VAL A 8 68.01 -31.86 -8.89
CA VAL A 8 67.11 -31.48 -7.79
C VAL A 8 65.83 -32.28 -7.94
N LYS A 9 65.50 -33.10 -6.95
CA LYS A 9 64.16 -33.76 -6.83
C LYS A 9 63.26 -32.84 -6.09
N THR A 10 62.26 -32.29 -6.79
CA THR A 10 61.18 -31.51 -6.18
C THR A 10 60.11 -32.49 -5.65
N ILE A 11 59.92 -32.50 -4.34
CA ILE A 11 58.85 -33.27 -3.67
C ILE A 11 57.64 -32.35 -3.64
N PHE A 12 56.58 -32.71 -4.37
CA PHE A 12 55.29 -32.07 -4.25
C PHE A 12 54.53 -32.62 -3.04
N THR A 13 54.41 -31.83 -1.99
CA THR A 13 53.52 -32.11 -0.85
C THR A 13 52.14 -31.63 -1.21
N VAL A 14 51.19 -32.55 -1.43
CA VAL A 14 49.77 -32.23 -1.63
C VAL A 14 49.18 -31.98 -0.24
N ALA A 15 48.93 -30.72 0.08
CA ALA A 15 48.16 -30.33 1.25
C ALA A 15 46.66 -30.50 0.92
N LEU A 16 45.99 -31.51 1.53
CA LEU A 16 44.54 -31.61 1.56
C LEU A 16 44.01 -30.48 2.44
N ALA A 17 43.48 -29.44 1.82
CA ALA A 17 42.68 -28.45 2.54
C ALA A 17 41.28 -29.02 2.85
N ALA A 18 41.05 -29.31 4.13
CA ALA A 18 39.72 -29.64 4.62
C ALA A 18 38.84 -28.39 4.57
N LEU A 19 37.85 -28.36 3.67
CA LEU A 19 36.83 -27.32 3.63
C LEU A 19 35.89 -27.52 4.84
N PRO A 20 35.60 -26.46 5.64
CA PRO A 20 34.59 -26.56 6.69
C PRO A 20 33.24 -26.73 6.03
N ILE A 21 32.55 -27.80 6.39
CA ILE A 21 31.14 -28.01 6.07
C ILE A 21 30.36 -26.99 6.92
N PHE A 22 29.97 -25.86 6.31
CA PHE A 22 28.98 -24.96 6.90
C PHE A 22 27.64 -25.68 6.90
N SER A 23 27.26 -26.21 8.06
CA SER A 23 25.91 -26.67 8.32
C SER A 23 25.00 -25.45 8.31
N TRP A 24 24.26 -25.24 7.24
CA TRP A 24 23.13 -24.35 7.21
C TRP A 24 22.06 -24.91 8.15
N THR A 25 22.04 -24.47 9.40
CA THR A 25 20.87 -24.60 10.24
C THR A 25 19.79 -23.69 9.64
N GLY A 26 18.92 -24.29 8.83
CA GLY A 26 17.71 -23.62 8.36
C GLY A 26 16.96 -23.11 9.59
N VAL A 27 16.87 -21.78 9.74
CA VAL A 27 15.93 -21.16 10.68
C VAL A 27 14.54 -21.56 10.19
N ALA A 28 13.97 -22.59 10.81
CA ALA A 28 12.58 -22.92 10.63
C ALA A 28 11.77 -21.67 10.97
N GLN A 29 11.13 -21.06 9.99
CA GLN A 29 10.12 -20.04 10.22
C GLN A 29 9.04 -20.67 11.07
N THR A 30 9.03 -20.37 12.37
CA THR A 30 8.03 -20.81 13.31
C THR A 30 6.67 -20.30 12.83
N ARG A 31 5.82 -21.23 12.41
CA ARG A 31 4.42 -20.99 12.12
C ARG A 31 3.77 -20.36 13.35
N GLY A 32 3.12 -19.23 13.17
CA GLY A 32 2.06 -18.79 14.06
C GLY A 32 2.48 -18.11 15.36
N GLY A 33 3.47 -17.22 15.32
CA GLY A 33 3.56 -16.20 16.36
C GLY A 33 2.31 -15.30 16.28
N PRO A 34 1.83 -14.75 17.43
CA PRO A 34 0.77 -13.76 17.41
C PRO A 34 1.19 -12.64 16.44
N ALA A 35 0.28 -12.26 15.54
CA ALA A 35 0.57 -11.16 14.62
C ALA A 35 1.05 -9.95 15.42
N PRO A 36 2.05 -9.20 14.93
CA PRO A 36 2.59 -8.03 15.63
C PRO A 36 1.44 -7.15 16.11
N ARG A 37 1.54 -6.65 17.36
CA ARG A 37 0.57 -5.67 17.84
C ARG A 37 0.61 -4.47 16.89
N PRO A 38 -0.53 -3.81 16.64
CA PRO A 38 -0.54 -2.56 15.88
C PRO A 38 0.48 -1.60 16.50
N THR A 39 1.34 -1.02 15.69
CA THR A 39 2.27 0.03 16.12
C THR A 39 1.49 1.30 16.42
N THR A 40 2.07 2.23 17.15
CA THR A 40 1.49 3.57 17.32
C THR A 40 1.90 4.54 16.20
N GLY A 41 2.57 4.01 15.17
CA GLY A 41 3.16 4.75 14.07
C GLY A 41 4.58 5.24 14.34
N SER A 42 5.27 5.68 13.28
CA SER A 42 6.65 6.18 13.32
C SER A 42 6.73 7.71 13.24
N GLY A 43 5.60 8.38 13.06
CA GLY A 43 5.50 9.84 12.94
C GLY A 43 5.58 10.57 14.29
N PRO A 44 5.50 11.91 14.24
CA PRO A 44 5.62 12.75 15.44
C PRO A 44 4.44 12.61 16.41
N TYR A 45 3.31 12.07 15.98
CA TYR A 45 2.12 11.89 16.80
C TYR A 45 1.87 10.40 17.04
N LYS A 46 1.79 9.98 18.28
CA LYS A 46 1.27 8.64 18.58
C LYS A 46 -0.15 8.53 18.04
N ALA A 47 -0.45 7.51 17.24
CA ALA A 47 -1.75 7.33 16.63
C ALA A 47 -2.53 6.17 17.24
N VAL A 48 -3.85 6.27 17.18
CA VAL A 48 -4.81 5.28 17.68
C VAL A 48 -5.81 4.91 16.59
N MET A 49 -6.40 3.73 16.77
CA MET A 49 -7.48 3.19 15.95
C MET A 49 -8.72 3.04 16.84
N GLU A 50 -9.86 3.53 16.38
CA GLU A 50 -11.11 3.49 17.13
C GLU A 50 -12.34 3.34 16.23
N MET A 51 -13.46 2.97 16.84
CA MET A 51 -14.79 3.06 16.24
C MET A 51 -15.45 4.37 16.68
N ASP A 52 -16.28 4.95 15.81
CA ASP A 52 -17.12 6.11 16.18
C ASP A 52 -18.60 5.77 15.96
N ALA A 53 -19.41 6.07 16.96
CA ALA A 53 -20.84 5.75 16.93
C ALA A 53 -21.61 6.47 15.80
N GLY A 54 -21.11 7.62 15.34
CA GLY A 54 -21.64 8.36 14.20
C GLY A 54 -21.20 7.79 12.84
N LEU A 55 -20.27 6.79 12.84
CA LEU A 55 -19.73 6.16 11.64
C LEU A 55 -19.47 4.64 11.89
N PRO A 56 -20.51 3.85 12.20
CA PRO A 56 -20.35 2.49 12.71
C PRO A 56 -19.73 1.49 11.72
N ASP A 57 -19.84 1.75 10.42
CA ASP A 57 -19.35 0.88 9.35
C ASP A 57 -17.93 1.27 8.88
N HIS A 58 -17.16 1.97 9.72
CA HIS A 58 -15.82 2.42 9.41
C HIS A 58 -14.92 2.35 10.65
N THR A 59 -13.61 2.34 10.40
CA THR A 59 -12.58 2.43 11.43
C THR A 59 -11.82 3.74 11.25
N VAL A 60 -11.71 4.51 12.33
CA VAL A 60 -11.06 5.81 12.36
C VAL A 60 -9.66 5.67 12.93
N TYR A 61 -8.66 6.22 12.25
CA TYR A 61 -7.27 6.33 12.67
C TYR A 61 -6.91 7.81 12.82
N ARG A 62 -6.36 8.19 13.94
CA ARG A 62 -6.04 9.59 14.25
C ARG A 62 -4.88 9.71 15.22
N PRO A 63 -4.24 10.88 15.35
CA PRO A 63 -3.41 11.20 16.50
C PRO A 63 -4.17 10.95 17.82
N GLU A 64 -3.53 10.32 18.79
CA GLU A 64 -4.16 10.00 20.08
C GLU A 64 -4.57 11.28 20.81
N ASP A 65 -3.64 12.20 20.94
CA ASP A 65 -3.87 13.50 21.58
C ASP A 65 -4.23 14.56 20.54
N MET A 66 -5.53 14.84 20.41
CA MET A 66 -6.03 15.89 19.53
C MET A 66 -5.72 17.31 20.06
N THR A 67 -5.44 17.47 21.37
CA THR A 67 -5.09 18.78 21.95
C THR A 67 -3.67 19.22 21.62
N ALA A 68 -2.78 18.24 21.39
CA ALA A 68 -1.42 18.50 20.91
C ALA A 68 -1.37 19.07 19.48
N LEU A 69 -2.51 19.06 18.74
CA LEU A 69 -2.63 19.56 17.38
C LEU A 69 -2.95 21.08 17.33
N SER A 70 -2.60 21.85 18.37
CA SER A 70 -2.90 23.27 18.44
C SER A 70 -2.52 23.99 17.12
N GLY A 71 -3.52 24.52 16.40
CA GLY A 71 -3.34 25.21 15.11
C GLY A 71 -3.06 24.28 13.92
N VAL A 72 -3.02 22.96 14.08
CA VAL A 72 -2.85 21.98 13.00
C VAL A 72 -4.20 21.37 12.64
N THR A 73 -4.57 21.39 11.36
CA THR A 73 -5.72 20.66 10.84
C THR A 73 -5.25 19.41 10.10
N LEU A 74 -5.94 18.28 10.34
CA LEU A 74 -5.63 16.98 9.77
C LEU A 74 -6.23 16.86 8.37
N PRO A 75 -5.44 16.73 7.29
CA PRO A 75 -5.99 16.31 6.01
C PRO A 75 -6.65 14.93 6.13
N LEU A 76 -7.67 14.72 5.30
CA LEU A 76 -8.49 13.50 5.35
C LEU A 76 -7.96 12.46 4.35
N VAL A 77 -7.89 11.21 4.79
CA VAL A 77 -7.49 10.05 3.99
C VAL A 77 -8.56 8.99 4.12
N ILE A 78 -9.19 8.59 3.02
CA ILE A 78 -10.17 7.49 3.03
C ILE A 78 -9.57 6.27 2.35
N TRP A 79 -9.73 5.11 2.98
CA TRP A 79 -9.10 3.86 2.58
C TRP A 79 -10.11 2.75 2.27
N GLY A 80 -10.04 2.19 1.05
CA GLY A 80 -10.72 0.97 0.65
C GLY A 80 -9.84 -0.27 0.85
N ASN A 81 -10.42 -1.32 1.43
CA ASN A 81 -9.70 -2.55 1.73
C ASN A 81 -9.56 -3.48 0.53
N GLY A 82 -8.49 -4.29 0.51
CA GLY A 82 -8.37 -5.42 -0.41
C GLY A 82 -9.55 -6.37 -0.27
N ALA A 83 -9.89 -7.06 -1.37
CA ALA A 83 -11.08 -7.90 -1.49
C ALA A 83 -12.40 -7.17 -1.17
N CYS A 84 -12.41 -5.84 -1.12
CA CYS A 84 -13.51 -5.02 -0.62
C CYS A 84 -14.05 -5.51 0.73
N ALA A 85 -13.13 -5.95 1.60
CA ALA A 85 -13.45 -6.57 2.87
C ALA A 85 -14.04 -5.55 3.86
N ASN A 86 -15.10 -5.95 4.57
CA ASN A 86 -15.71 -5.14 5.62
C ASN A 86 -14.97 -5.30 6.96
N ALA A 87 -13.68 -4.91 6.97
CA ALA A 87 -12.78 -5.03 8.12
C ALA A 87 -11.77 -3.87 8.11
N GLY A 88 -12.13 -2.77 8.75
CA GLY A 88 -11.36 -1.53 8.70
C GLY A 88 -9.97 -1.61 9.34
N ASN A 89 -9.70 -2.63 10.14
CA ASN A 89 -8.39 -2.88 10.75
C ASN A 89 -7.48 -3.82 9.96
N SER A 90 -7.86 -4.20 8.71
CA SER A 90 -7.03 -5.08 7.87
C SER A 90 -5.65 -4.50 7.54
N PHE A 91 -5.54 -3.18 7.46
CA PHE A 91 -4.31 -2.45 7.13
C PHE A 91 -3.83 -1.58 8.31
N SER A 92 -4.06 -2.04 9.56
CA SER A 92 -3.83 -1.22 10.75
C SER A 92 -2.40 -0.69 10.88
N ASN A 93 -1.36 -1.47 10.59
CA ASN A 93 0.02 -1.00 10.67
C ASN A 93 0.28 0.17 9.71
N PHE A 94 -0.23 0.08 8.50
CA PHE A 94 -0.09 1.11 7.46
C PHE A 94 -0.88 2.38 7.81
N LEU A 95 -2.17 2.25 8.18
CA LEU A 95 -3.04 3.39 8.44
C LEU A 95 -2.70 4.09 9.76
N THR A 96 -2.25 3.35 10.77
CA THR A 96 -1.73 3.93 12.01
C THR A 96 -0.47 4.75 11.73
N ASP A 97 0.41 4.26 10.86
CA ASP A 97 1.60 5.03 10.47
C ASP A 97 1.22 6.31 9.73
N ILE A 98 0.35 6.25 8.72
CA ILE A 98 -0.18 7.44 8.03
C ILE A 98 -0.71 8.45 9.05
N SER A 99 -1.55 8.01 9.98
CA SER A 99 -2.19 8.91 10.96
C SER A 99 -1.18 9.51 11.94
N SER A 100 -0.09 8.81 12.26
CA SER A 100 0.96 9.31 13.13
C SER A 100 1.71 10.52 12.54
N TYR A 101 1.57 10.75 11.25
CA TYR A 101 2.08 11.95 10.57
C TYR A 101 1.07 13.10 10.49
N GLY A 102 -0.01 13.04 11.27
CA GLY A 102 -0.99 14.12 11.35
C GLY A 102 -1.97 14.10 10.18
N PHE A 103 -2.58 12.96 9.94
CA PHE A 103 -3.71 12.74 9.06
C PHE A 103 -4.87 12.12 9.83
N LEU A 104 -6.10 12.42 9.44
CA LEU A 104 -7.28 11.66 9.84
C LEU A 104 -7.52 10.60 8.75
N ALA A 105 -7.23 9.33 9.06
CA ALA A 105 -7.49 8.25 8.12
C ALA A 105 -8.73 7.46 8.53
N ILE A 106 -9.58 7.13 7.56
CA ILE A 106 -10.83 6.38 7.76
C ILE A 106 -10.84 5.22 6.79
N ALA A 107 -10.86 4.01 7.34
CA ALA A 107 -10.96 2.78 6.55
C ALA A 107 -12.40 2.26 6.52
N LEU A 108 -12.80 1.70 5.40
CA LEU A 108 -14.10 1.05 5.24
C LEU A 108 -14.17 -0.21 6.10
N GLY A 109 -15.29 -0.40 6.79
CA GLY A 109 -15.55 -1.52 7.69
C GLY A 109 -15.21 -1.24 9.15
N PRO A 110 -15.90 -1.94 10.07
CA PRO A 110 -15.66 -1.87 11.50
C PRO A 110 -14.33 -2.52 11.89
N ILE A 111 -13.92 -2.33 13.14
CA ILE A 111 -12.85 -3.13 13.76
C ILE A 111 -13.37 -4.56 13.95
N VAL A 112 -12.70 -5.52 13.33
CA VAL A 112 -13.02 -6.94 13.47
C VAL A 112 -12.03 -7.58 14.45
N GLU A 113 -12.52 -8.27 15.47
CA GLU A 113 -11.68 -9.01 16.40
C GLU A 113 -10.97 -10.17 15.71
N ARG A 114 -9.68 -10.36 16.00
CA ARG A 114 -8.92 -11.51 15.52
C ARG A 114 -9.47 -12.76 16.19
N GLY A 115 -10.08 -13.63 15.44
CA GLY A 115 -10.76 -14.84 15.92
C GLY A 115 -12.22 -14.94 15.47
N ALA A 116 -12.83 -13.81 15.09
CA ALA A 116 -14.11 -13.76 14.39
C ALA A 116 -13.94 -13.93 12.85
N ALA A 117 -12.84 -14.53 12.42
CA ALA A 117 -12.73 -14.96 11.03
C ALA A 117 -13.90 -15.89 10.75
N GLY A 118 -14.75 -15.53 9.79
CA GLY A 118 -15.73 -16.44 9.21
C GLY A 118 -15.05 -17.78 8.85
N PRO A 119 -15.80 -18.85 8.56
CA PRO A 119 -15.28 -20.19 8.46
C PRO A 119 -13.96 -20.20 7.73
N ALA A 120 -12.90 -20.64 8.41
CA ALA A 120 -11.56 -20.69 7.87
C ALA A 120 -11.63 -21.36 6.51
N GLY A 121 -11.24 -20.66 5.47
CA GLY A 121 -11.01 -21.28 4.18
C GLY A 121 -10.11 -22.52 4.39
N PRO A 122 -10.19 -23.53 3.55
CA PRO A 122 -9.43 -24.76 3.73
C PRO A 122 -7.97 -24.40 4.04
N PRO A 123 -7.32 -25.10 4.99
CA PRO A 123 -5.95 -24.80 5.38
C PRO A 123 -5.10 -24.71 4.12
N ALA A 124 -4.36 -23.61 3.99
CA ALA A 124 -3.45 -23.43 2.87
C ALA A 124 -2.58 -24.67 2.75
N ALA A 125 -2.64 -25.34 1.61
CA ALA A 125 -1.79 -26.48 1.32
C ALA A 125 -0.34 -26.14 1.67
N PRO A 126 0.47 -27.07 2.21
CA PRO A 126 1.86 -26.80 2.54
C PRO A 126 2.54 -26.25 1.28
N VAL A 127 3.14 -25.08 1.42
CA VAL A 127 3.91 -24.46 0.33
C VAL A 127 5.04 -25.43 0.01
N PRO A 128 5.08 -26.03 -1.19
CA PRO A 128 6.22 -26.84 -1.60
C PRO A 128 7.47 -25.97 -1.59
N ALA A 129 8.61 -26.54 -1.14
CA ALA A 129 9.90 -25.87 -1.21
C ALA A 129 10.17 -25.39 -2.65
N ALA A 130 10.53 -24.11 -2.77
CA ALA A 130 11.05 -23.44 -3.96
C ALA A 130 10.56 -24.06 -5.29
N GLN A 131 9.35 -23.73 -5.69
CA GLN A 131 8.94 -23.92 -7.08
C GLN A 131 9.69 -22.89 -7.97
N PRO A 132 10.09 -23.30 -9.19
CA PRO A 132 10.55 -22.34 -10.17
C PRO A 132 9.49 -21.26 -10.35
N PRO A 133 9.87 -20.02 -10.74
CA PRO A 133 8.93 -18.93 -10.86
C PRO A 133 7.73 -19.41 -11.69
N ILE A 134 6.55 -19.41 -11.05
CA ILE A 134 5.30 -19.73 -11.74
C ILE A 134 5.21 -18.67 -12.83
N GLN A 135 5.31 -19.11 -14.09
CA GLN A 135 4.94 -18.28 -15.22
C GLN A 135 3.46 -17.95 -14.98
N GLN A 136 3.23 -16.71 -14.47
CA GLN A 136 1.87 -16.23 -14.32
C GLN A 136 1.19 -16.30 -15.68
N PRO A 137 -0.11 -16.65 -15.72
CA PRO A 137 -0.88 -16.55 -16.95
C PRO A 137 -0.64 -15.14 -17.51
N THR A 138 -0.20 -15.05 -18.75
CA THR A 138 0.12 -13.79 -19.43
C THR A 138 -1.08 -12.86 -19.59
N ASP A 139 -2.25 -13.31 -19.12
CA ASP A 139 -3.51 -12.55 -19.16
C ASP A 139 -4.13 -12.44 -17.73
N THR A 140 -3.56 -11.57 -16.92
CA THR A 140 -4.15 -11.16 -15.62
C THR A 140 -5.17 -10.03 -15.79
N THR A 141 -5.55 -9.70 -17.03
CA THR A 141 -6.47 -8.60 -17.32
C THR A 141 -7.94 -8.98 -17.14
N HIS A 142 -8.23 -10.27 -16.97
CA HIS A 142 -9.59 -10.77 -16.75
C HIS A 142 -9.88 -11.01 -15.26
N LEU A 143 -11.12 -10.70 -14.87
CA LEU A 143 -11.64 -11.01 -13.53
C LEU A 143 -11.57 -12.51 -13.25
N PRO A 144 -11.10 -12.93 -12.06
CA PRO A 144 -11.33 -14.29 -11.57
C PRO A 144 -12.83 -14.60 -11.58
N ARG A 145 -13.23 -15.74 -12.13
CA ARG A 145 -14.65 -16.08 -12.37
C ARG A 145 -15.52 -16.25 -11.10
N ASN A 146 -14.93 -16.28 -9.90
CA ASN A 146 -15.61 -16.55 -8.64
C ASN A 146 -15.17 -15.62 -7.51
N LEU A 147 -15.09 -14.32 -7.75
CA LEU A 147 -14.90 -13.36 -6.65
C LEU A 147 -16.18 -13.28 -5.82
N PRO A 148 -16.07 -13.29 -4.48
CA PRO A 148 -17.24 -13.00 -3.64
C PRO A 148 -17.71 -11.57 -3.91
N PRO A 149 -19.01 -11.29 -3.71
CA PRO A 149 -19.52 -9.93 -3.80
C PRO A 149 -18.75 -8.97 -2.88
N ALA A 150 -18.57 -7.73 -3.31
CA ALA A 150 -17.96 -6.70 -2.50
C ALA A 150 -18.75 -6.50 -1.20
N ALA A 151 -18.08 -6.58 -0.05
CA ALA A 151 -18.72 -6.36 1.25
C ALA A 151 -18.71 -4.86 1.66
N THR A 152 -17.89 -4.04 0.97
CA THR A 152 -17.88 -2.58 1.09
C THR A 152 -18.11 -1.94 -0.27
N HIS A 153 -18.56 -0.68 -0.29
CA HIS A 153 -18.98 0.03 -1.49
C HIS A 153 -18.34 1.42 -1.59
N PRO A 154 -18.15 1.99 -2.79
CA PRO A 154 -17.63 3.36 -2.99
C PRO A 154 -18.46 4.43 -2.27
N SER A 155 -19.77 4.22 -2.08
CA SER A 155 -20.64 5.12 -1.31
C SER A 155 -20.16 5.32 0.13
N GLN A 156 -19.55 4.31 0.76
CA GLN A 156 -19.00 4.42 2.11
C GLN A 156 -17.79 5.39 2.15
N ILE A 157 -17.00 5.50 1.08
CA ILE A 157 -15.96 6.55 0.97
C ILE A 157 -16.61 7.95 1.04
N ILE A 158 -17.74 8.14 0.35
CA ILE A 158 -18.51 9.38 0.37
C ILE A 158 -19.09 9.65 1.75
N ASP A 159 -19.59 8.62 2.43
CA ASP A 159 -20.15 8.77 3.79
C ASP A 159 -19.07 9.13 4.81
N ALA A 160 -17.85 8.58 4.70
CA ALA A 160 -16.71 8.98 5.51
C ALA A 160 -16.34 10.47 5.31
N ILE A 161 -16.36 10.97 4.06
CA ILE A 161 -16.12 12.38 3.75
C ILE A 161 -17.19 13.27 4.39
N LYS A 162 -18.47 12.88 4.26
CA LYS A 162 -19.61 13.63 4.85
C LYS A 162 -19.50 13.66 6.37
N TRP A 163 -19.24 12.49 7.00
CA TRP A 163 -19.09 12.40 8.45
C TRP A 163 -17.95 13.29 8.94
N ALA A 164 -16.76 13.21 8.34
CA ALA A 164 -15.61 14.01 8.75
C ALA A 164 -15.89 15.52 8.61
N THR A 165 -16.62 15.93 7.57
CA THR A 165 -17.06 17.32 7.37
C THR A 165 -18.03 17.74 8.48
N GLY A 166 -19.04 16.92 8.77
CA GLY A 166 -20.01 17.18 9.83
C GLY A 166 -19.37 17.28 11.22
N GLU A 167 -18.45 16.35 11.53
CA GLU A 167 -17.72 16.36 12.79
C GLU A 167 -16.78 17.58 12.95
N ASN A 168 -16.17 18.02 11.84
CA ASN A 168 -15.38 19.25 11.85
C ASN A 168 -16.21 20.49 12.17
N ASP A 169 -17.49 20.50 11.83
CA ASP A 169 -18.39 21.64 12.04
C ASP A 169 -19.22 21.53 13.33
N ARG A 170 -19.30 20.34 13.93
CA ARG A 170 -20.10 20.08 15.12
C ARG A 170 -19.35 20.53 16.39
N ALA A 171 -19.85 21.59 17.03
CA ALA A 171 -19.36 22.02 18.34
C ALA A 171 -19.46 20.87 19.36
N GLY A 172 -18.38 20.66 20.14
CA GLY A 172 -18.27 19.55 21.10
C GLY A 172 -17.77 18.22 20.51
N SER A 173 -17.59 18.11 19.19
CA SER A 173 -16.84 17.01 18.62
C SER A 173 -15.36 17.13 18.97
N LYS A 174 -14.68 16.00 19.20
CA LYS A 174 -13.20 15.95 19.29
C LYS A 174 -12.52 16.37 17.98
N PHE A 175 -13.25 16.37 16.86
CA PHE A 175 -12.79 16.78 15.55
C PHE A 175 -13.14 18.23 15.20
N TYR A 176 -13.84 18.95 16.08
CA TYR A 176 -14.31 20.31 15.81
C TYR A 176 -13.15 21.25 15.44
N LYS A 177 -13.17 21.74 14.19
CA LYS A 177 -12.12 22.60 13.59
C LYS A 177 -10.72 21.93 13.50
N HIS A 178 -10.64 20.61 13.64
CA HIS A 178 -9.39 19.86 13.52
C HIS A 178 -9.23 19.13 12.19
N VAL A 179 -10.24 19.10 11.31
CA VAL A 179 -10.18 18.40 10.01
C VAL A 179 -10.02 19.40 8.87
N ASN A 180 -9.05 19.17 8.00
CA ASN A 180 -8.92 19.94 6.76
C ASN A 180 -9.75 19.30 5.64
N VAL A 181 -11.04 19.62 5.61
CA VAL A 181 -12.02 19.08 4.65
C VAL A 181 -11.78 19.55 3.20
N GLY A 182 -10.90 20.50 2.97
CA GLY A 182 -10.44 20.90 1.63
C GLY A 182 -9.23 20.13 1.13
N LYS A 183 -8.72 19.16 1.90
CA LYS A 183 -7.53 18.37 1.58
C LYS A 183 -7.83 16.87 1.80
N ILE A 184 -8.34 16.22 0.76
CA ILE A 184 -8.84 14.85 0.82
C ILE A 184 -8.07 13.95 -0.14
N ALA A 185 -7.55 12.85 0.37
CA ALA A 185 -7.02 11.74 -0.43
C ALA A 185 -7.97 10.54 -0.38
N VAL A 186 -8.22 9.90 -1.51
CA VAL A 186 -8.85 8.59 -1.58
C VAL A 186 -7.80 7.55 -1.96
N MET A 187 -7.73 6.47 -1.20
CA MET A 187 -6.74 5.42 -1.38
C MET A 187 -7.37 4.05 -1.20
N GLY A 188 -6.72 3.02 -1.72
CA GLY A 188 -7.16 1.65 -1.45
C GLY A 188 -6.27 0.62 -2.11
N GLN A 189 -6.31 -0.60 -1.56
CA GLN A 189 -5.55 -1.74 -2.05
C GLN A 189 -6.47 -2.69 -2.83
N SER A 190 -6.01 -3.18 -3.99
CA SER A 190 -6.73 -4.20 -4.79
C SER A 190 -8.18 -3.75 -5.10
N CYS A 191 -9.18 -4.50 -4.69
CA CYS A 191 -10.59 -4.13 -4.83
C CYS A 191 -10.89 -2.72 -4.26
N GLY A 192 -10.35 -2.37 -3.09
CA GLY A 192 -10.50 -1.03 -2.51
C GLY A 192 -9.81 0.06 -3.34
N GLY A 193 -8.79 -0.28 -4.13
CA GLY A 193 -8.20 0.63 -5.10
C GLY A 193 -9.16 0.95 -6.26
N VAL A 194 -9.96 -0.03 -6.70
CA VAL A 194 -11.05 0.21 -7.68
C VAL A 194 -12.12 1.13 -7.11
N GLN A 195 -12.50 0.95 -5.82
CA GLN A 195 -13.40 1.87 -5.12
C GLN A 195 -12.83 3.29 -5.05
N ALA A 196 -11.54 3.42 -4.76
CA ALA A 196 -10.87 4.73 -4.74
C ALA A 196 -10.85 5.39 -6.13
N ILE A 197 -10.63 4.63 -7.22
CA ILE A 197 -10.70 5.15 -8.59
C ILE A 197 -12.11 5.69 -8.88
N GLU A 198 -13.17 4.98 -8.51
CA GLU A 198 -14.54 5.42 -8.73
C GLU A 198 -14.84 6.78 -8.08
N VAL A 199 -14.32 7.00 -6.87
CA VAL A 199 -14.55 8.24 -6.11
C VAL A 199 -13.54 9.34 -6.45
N ALA A 200 -12.42 9.03 -7.09
CA ALA A 200 -11.38 10.00 -7.43
C ALA A 200 -11.86 11.15 -8.33
N ALA A 201 -12.99 10.98 -9.02
CA ALA A 201 -13.66 12.03 -9.81
C ALA A 201 -14.53 12.99 -8.98
N ASP A 202 -14.74 12.74 -7.68
CA ASP A 202 -15.49 13.64 -6.79
C ASP A 202 -14.73 14.96 -6.63
N SER A 203 -15.42 16.10 -6.78
CA SER A 203 -14.81 17.43 -6.78
C SER A 203 -14.11 17.81 -5.45
N ARG A 204 -14.42 17.12 -4.36
CA ARG A 204 -13.79 17.32 -3.05
C ARG A 204 -12.44 16.66 -2.93
N VAL A 205 -12.17 15.65 -3.77
CA VAL A 205 -10.90 14.90 -3.73
C VAL A 205 -9.75 15.76 -4.25
N THR A 206 -8.62 15.71 -3.58
CA THR A 206 -7.40 16.43 -3.93
C THR A 206 -6.38 15.54 -4.62
N THR A 207 -6.34 14.25 -4.27
CA THR A 207 -5.43 13.26 -4.86
C THR A 207 -5.93 11.83 -4.63
N ALA A 208 -5.48 10.90 -5.47
CA ALA A 208 -5.76 9.48 -5.28
C ALA A 208 -4.47 8.65 -5.28
N VAL A 209 -4.41 7.62 -4.43
CA VAL A 209 -3.30 6.65 -4.46
C VAL A 209 -3.85 5.23 -4.57
N ILE A 210 -3.49 4.58 -5.64
CA ILE A 210 -3.99 3.27 -6.03
C ILE A 210 -2.91 2.24 -5.72
N TRP A 211 -3.18 1.41 -4.72
CA TRP A 211 -2.23 0.47 -4.17
C TRP A 211 -2.50 -0.95 -4.67
N ASN A 212 -1.50 -1.60 -5.28
CA ASN A 212 -1.63 -2.96 -5.83
C ASN A 212 -2.97 -3.16 -6.55
N SER A 213 -3.36 -2.19 -7.41
CA SER A 213 -4.67 -2.12 -8.04
C SER A 213 -4.61 -1.42 -9.40
N GLY A 214 -5.74 -1.41 -10.09
CA GLY A 214 -5.96 -0.78 -11.38
C GLY A 214 -7.22 -1.37 -12.02
N LEU A 215 -7.80 -0.67 -12.99
CA LEU A 215 -8.99 -1.13 -13.69
C LEU A 215 -8.68 -2.32 -14.60
N PHE A 216 -9.64 -3.22 -14.77
CA PHE A 216 -9.52 -4.33 -15.71
C PHE A 216 -9.58 -3.87 -17.16
N ALA A 217 -9.11 -4.70 -18.08
CA ALA A 217 -9.21 -4.43 -19.51
C ALA A 217 -10.67 -4.42 -19.98
N GLN A 218 -11.51 -5.28 -19.39
CA GLN A 218 -12.94 -5.31 -19.63
C GLN A 218 -13.67 -4.52 -18.53
N PRO A 219 -14.83 -3.89 -18.85
CA PRO A 219 -15.65 -3.23 -17.85
C PRO A 219 -16.01 -4.17 -16.70
N SER A 220 -15.97 -3.65 -15.46
CA SER A 220 -16.14 -4.45 -14.24
C SER A 220 -16.76 -3.63 -13.11
N ASP A 221 -17.60 -4.26 -12.32
CA ASP A 221 -18.22 -3.75 -11.08
C ASP A 221 -17.55 -4.32 -9.81
N MET A 222 -16.33 -4.84 -9.93
CA MET A 222 -15.61 -5.48 -8.83
C MET A 222 -15.56 -4.64 -7.55
N GLY A 223 -15.54 -3.31 -7.66
CA GLY A 223 -15.57 -2.40 -6.51
C GLY A 223 -16.90 -2.35 -5.75
N GLY A 224 -17.94 -3.04 -6.22
CA GLY A 224 -19.29 -3.00 -5.62
C GLY A 224 -20.06 -1.69 -5.89
N GLY A 225 -19.54 -0.86 -6.79
CA GLY A 225 -20.18 0.37 -7.25
C GLY A 225 -20.69 0.25 -8.68
N LYS A 226 -20.45 1.26 -9.49
CA LYS A 226 -20.76 1.22 -10.92
C LYS A 226 -19.79 0.33 -11.68
N THR A 227 -20.22 -0.14 -12.85
CA THR A 227 -19.32 -0.82 -13.81
C THR A 227 -18.31 0.19 -14.34
N LEU A 228 -17.02 -0.01 -14.00
CA LEU A 228 -15.90 0.84 -14.42
C LEU A 228 -15.19 0.27 -15.64
N SER A 229 -14.74 1.16 -16.49
CA SER A 229 -13.88 0.90 -17.64
C SER A 229 -12.69 1.86 -17.66
N LYS A 230 -11.71 1.65 -18.53
CA LYS A 230 -10.59 2.60 -18.71
C LYS A 230 -11.07 4.02 -19.03
N LYS A 231 -12.23 4.17 -19.70
CA LYS A 231 -12.80 5.48 -20.04
C LYS A 231 -13.16 6.30 -18.79
N ASP A 232 -13.49 5.66 -17.67
CA ASP A 232 -13.82 6.35 -16.44
C ASP A 232 -12.62 7.12 -15.85
N LEU A 233 -11.39 6.74 -16.21
CA LEU A 233 -10.18 7.47 -15.84
C LEU A 233 -10.11 8.90 -16.43
N GLU A 234 -10.86 9.17 -17.52
CA GLU A 234 -10.92 10.50 -18.14
C GLU A 234 -11.65 11.54 -17.28
N SER A 235 -12.52 11.09 -16.39
CA SER A 235 -13.26 11.97 -15.47
C SER A 235 -12.44 12.42 -14.27
N ILE A 236 -11.28 11.82 -14.05
CA ILE A 236 -10.40 12.15 -12.91
C ILE A 236 -9.60 13.41 -13.25
N HIS A 237 -9.58 14.36 -12.33
CA HIS A 237 -8.96 15.68 -12.51
C HIS A 237 -7.85 15.97 -11.48
N VAL A 238 -7.49 15.00 -10.65
CA VAL A 238 -6.52 15.14 -9.57
C VAL A 238 -5.24 14.34 -9.82
N PRO A 239 -4.10 14.71 -9.22
CA PRO A 239 -2.88 13.91 -9.28
C PRO A 239 -3.12 12.50 -8.73
N MET A 240 -2.59 11.49 -9.43
CA MET A 240 -2.68 10.09 -9.03
C MET A 240 -1.31 9.44 -8.84
N ALA A 241 -1.22 8.55 -7.85
CA ALA A 241 -0.12 7.61 -7.74
C ALA A 241 -0.62 6.17 -7.84
N TYR A 242 0.06 5.35 -8.63
CA TYR A 242 -0.10 3.90 -8.68
C TYR A 242 1.14 3.25 -8.09
N ILE A 243 0.99 2.64 -6.92
CA ILE A 243 2.07 1.97 -6.20
C ILE A 243 1.74 0.48 -6.08
N SER A 244 2.68 -0.39 -6.44
CA SER A 244 2.42 -1.83 -6.42
C SER A 244 3.69 -2.65 -6.21
N GLY A 245 3.54 -3.96 -6.15
CA GLY A 245 4.62 -4.90 -6.37
C GLY A 245 5.01 -5.00 -7.85
N ASP A 246 6.00 -5.81 -8.14
CA ASP A 246 6.50 -6.07 -9.50
C ASP A 246 5.55 -6.99 -10.30
N ALA A 247 6.07 -7.63 -11.36
CA ALA A 247 5.28 -8.51 -12.22
C ALA A 247 4.67 -9.74 -11.49
N THR A 248 5.05 -10.01 -10.24
CA THR A 248 4.42 -11.04 -9.38
C THR A 248 3.14 -10.54 -8.71
N ASP A 249 2.88 -9.23 -8.74
CA ASP A 249 1.62 -8.64 -8.30
C ASP A 249 0.56 -8.79 -9.39
N ILE A 250 -0.55 -9.45 -9.06
CA ILE A 250 -1.67 -9.69 -10.00
C ILE A 250 -2.26 -8.41 -10.58
N ALA A 251 -2.11 -7.26 -9.91
CA ALA A 251 -2.61 -5.97 -10.39
C ALA A 251 -1.57 -5.16 -11.19
N HIS A 252 -0.33 -5.65 -11.30
CA HIS A 252 0.76 -4.92 -11.97
C HIS A 252 0.40 -4.46 -13.39
N ASN A 253 -0.15 -5.38 -14.19
CA ASN A 253 -0.52 -5.08 -15.59
C ASN A 253 -1.69 -4.10 -15.68
N ASN A 254 -2.67 -4.21 -14.77
CA ASN A 254 -3.80 -3.27 -14.71
C ASN A 254 -3.33 -1.85 -14.39
N ALA A 255 -2.45 -1.70 -13.39
CA ALA A 255 -1.86 -0.41 -13.04
C ALA A 255 -1.03 0.19 -14.19
N ASN A 256 -0.26 -0.64 -14.92
CA ASN A 256 0.49 -0.19 -16.08
C ASN A 256 -0.46 0.26 -17.21
N ALA A 257 -1.53 -0.48 -17.46
CA ALA A 257 -2.52 -0.13 -18.48
C ALA A 257 -3.26 1.18 -18.13
N ASP A 258 -3.62 1.41 -16.85
CA ASP A 258 -4.19 2.67 -16.39
C ASP A 258 -3.19 3.82 -16.60
N PHE A 259 -1.94 3.63 -16.19
CA PHE A 259 -0.89 4.62 -16.41
C PHE A 259 -0.73 4.95 -17.90
N GLU A 260 -0.76 3.97 -18.80
CA GLU A 260 -0.69 4.24 -20.24
C GLU A 260 -1.92 4.97 -20.77
N TYR A 261 -3.09 4.65 -20.24
CA TYR A 261 -4.36 5.25 -20.67
C TYR A 261 -4.48 6.72 -20.28
N ILE A 262 -4.11 7.09 -19.04
CA ILE A 262 -4.22 8.46 -18.52
C ILE A 262 -3.26 9.39 -19.26
N LYS A 263 -3.78 10.54 -19.77
CA LYS A 263 -3.00 11.53 -20.55
C LYS A 263 -3.03 12.93 -19.94
N SER A 264 -4.10 13.31 -19.25
CA SER A 264 -4.43 14.71 -18.94
C SER A 264 -3.98 15.18 -17.55
N ILE A 265 -3.77 14.26 -16.61
CA ILE A 265 -3.43 14.58 -15.22
C ILE A 265 -2.00 14.17 -14.87
N PRO A 266 -1.43 14.70 -13.77
CA PRO A 266 -0.19 14.20 -13.19
C PRO A 266 -0.35 12.77 -12.70
N VAL A 267 0.51 11.84 -13.15
CA VAL A 267 0.51 10.45 -12.70
C VAL A 267 1.92 9.99 -12.34
N PHE A 268 2.05 9.42 -11.17
CA PHE A 268 3.23 8.71 -10.68
C PHE A 268 2.94 7.20 -10.68
N ARG A 269 3.79 6.41 -11.28
CA ARG A 269 3.71 4.94 -11.26
C ARG A 269 5.02 4.39 -10.73
N ALA A 270 4.95 3.62 -9.63
CA ALA A 270 6.11 2.91 -9.11
C ALA A 270 5.77 1.49 -8.67
N TRP A 271 6.76 0.60 -8.75
CA TRP A 271 6.63 -0.75 -8.22
C TRP A 271 7.93 -1.21 -7.57
N GLU A 272 7.79 -1.96 -6.47
CA GLU A 272 8.91 -2.51 -5.73
C GLU A 272 9.27 -3.90 -6.24
N ARG A 273 10.55 -4.12 -6.54
CA ARG A 273 11.08 -5.41 -6.99
C ARG A 273 11.00 -6.44 -5.86
N GLY A 274 10.57 -7.67 -6.19
CA GLY A 274 10.45 -8.77 -5.25
C GLY A 274 9.25 -8.66 -4.30
N VAL A 275 8.37 -7.69 -4.51
CA VAL A 275 7.14 -7.52 -3.73
C VAL A 275 5.95 -7.93 -4.59
N GLY A 276 5.07 -8.77 -4.05
CA GLY A 276 3.83 -9.22 -4.70
C GLY A 276 2.62 -8.40 -4.28
N HIS A 277 1.42 -8.95 -4.52
CA HIS A 277 0.12 -8.31 -4.30
C HIS A 277 -0.17 -7.92 -2.84
N GLY A 278 0.48 -8.59 -1.87
CA GLY A 278 0.36 -8.30 -0.45
C GLY A 278 1.05 -7.01 0.00
N GLY A 279 1.90 -6.39 -0.82
CA GLY A 279 2.65 -5.19 -0.45
C GLY A 279 3.46 -5.33 0.84
N THR A 280 3.76 -4.21 1.48
CA THR A 280 4.49 -4.17 2.76
C THR A 280 3.59 -3.79 3.96
N TYR A 281 2.29 -3.65 3.75
CA TYR A 281 1.34 -3.08 4.72
C TYR A 281 1.36 -3.73 6.11
N ASN A 282 1.64 -5.05 6.19
CA ASN A 282 1.64 -5.81 7.44
C ASN A 282 3.00 -5.76 8.17
N GLN A 283 4.02 -5.15 7.57
CA GLN A 283 5.29 -4.92 8.25
C GLN A 283 5.12 -3.87 9.37
N PRO A 284 6.05 -3.78 10.33
CA PRO A 284 6.04 -2.70 11.31
C PRO A 284 5.89 -1.34 10.63
N ASN A 285 4.96 -0.51 11.11
CA ASN A 285 4.63 0.80 10.55
C ASN A 285 4.30 0.77 9.04
N GLY A 286 3.78 -0.37 8.52
CA GLY A 286 3.38 -0.49 7.11
C GLY A 286 4.52 -0.60 6.09
N GLY A 287 5.76 -0.71 6.57
CA GLY A 287 6.95 -0.88 5.73
C GLY A 287 7.22 0.27 4.76
N GLU A 288 7.91 -0.02 3.63
CA GLU A 288 8.27 1.00 2.65
C GLU A 288 7.04 1.67 2.02
N PHE A 289 5.93 0.94 1.84
CA PHE A 289 4.71 1.51 1.27
C PHE A 289 4.12 2.63 2.14
N ALA A 290 4.16 2.50 3.47
CA ALA A 290 3.68 3.58 4.35
C ALA A 290 4.56 4.84 4.23
N GLY A 291 5.88 4.70 4.20
CA GLY A 291 6.80 5.83 3.99
C GLY A 291 6.51 6.57 2.68
N ILE A 292 6.24 5.84 1.59
CA ILE A 292 5.85 6.43 0.30
C ILE A 292 4.49 7.12 0.40
N GLY A 293 3.52 6.48 1.05
CA GLY A 293 2.19 7.05 1.28
C GLY A 293 2.26 8.36 2.06
N VAL A 294 3.00 8.37 3.17
CA VAL A 294 3.23 9.55 3.99
C VAL A 294 3.87 10.69 3.17
N ALA A 295 4.90 10.37 2.38
CA ALA A 295 5.57 11.38 1.55
C ALA A 295 4.62 11.95 0.47
N TRP A 296 3.84 11.09 -0.22
CA TRP A 296 2.86 11.54 -1.22
C TRP A 296 1.81 12.45 -0.59
N LEU A 297 1.24 12.04 0.55
CA LEU A 297 0.21 12.79 1.26
C LEU A 297 0.74 14.12 1.80
N ASN A 298 1.95 14.15 2.38
CA ASN A 298 2.58 15.41 2.81
C ASN A 298 2.78 16.36 1.63
N TRP A 299 3.23 15.86 0.48
CA TRP A 299 3.36 16.68 -0.72
C TRP A 299 2.01 17.21 -1.21
N GLN A 300 1.06 16.29 -1.50
CA GLN A 300 -0.19 16.66 -2.18
C GLN A 300 -1.18 17.41 -1.28
N LEU A 301 -1.22 17.09 0.01
CA LEU A 301 -2.22 17.65 0.92
C LEU A 301 -1.67 18.76 1.80
N LYS A 302 -0.38 18.73 2.15
CA LYS A 302 0.26 19.72 3.02
C LYS A 302 1.22 20.65 2.28
N GLY A 303 1.51 20.39 0.99
CA GLY A 303 2.43 21.19 0.18
C GLY A 303 3.89 21.06 0.56
N ASP A 304 4.28 19.96 1.21
CA ASP A 304 5.66 19.75 1.64
C ASP A 304 6.60 19.53 0.44
N ALA A 305 7.41 20.56 0.15
CA ALA A 305 8.37 20.53 -0.95
C ALA A 305 9.49 19.49 -0.76
N ARG A 306 9.84 19.12 0.48
CA ARG A 306 10.84 18.08 0.74
C ARG A 306 10.28 16.69 0.43
N ALA A 307 9.04 16.45 0.82
CA ALA A 307 8.34 15.21 0.48
C ALA A 307 8.19 15.02 -1.04
N ALA A 308 8.01 16.13 -1.79
CA ALA A 308 7.95 16.12 -3.25
C ALA A 308 9.22 15.56 -3.91
N LEU A 309 10.39 15.70 -3.28
CA LEU A 309 11.67 15.18 -3.81
C LEU A 309 11.70 13.67 -3.94
N MET A 310 10.83 12.94 -3.24
CA MET A 310 10.69 11.50 -3.43
C MET A 310 10.15 11.13 -4.81
N PHE A 311 9.40 12.03 -5.47
CA PHE A 311 8.62 11.76 -6.68
C PHE A 311 9.04 12.59 -7.89
N ARG A 312 9.72 13.73 -7.69
CA ARG A 312 9.98 14.74 -8.73
C ARG A 312 11.46 14.84 -9.11
N GLY A 313 11.69 15.13 -10.38
CA GLY A 313 13.04 15.24 -10.95
C GLY A 313 13.60 13.92 -11.43
N ALA A 314 14.69 14.00 -12.22
CA ALA A 314 15.36 12.80 -12.76
C ALA A 314 15.97 11.94 -11.65
N ASP A 315 16.46 12.59 -10.58
CA ASP A 315 17.11 11.96 -9.43
C ASP A 315 16.16 11.90 -8.21
N CYS A 316 14.87 11.70 -8.44
CA CYS A 316 13.90 11.60 -7.35
C CYS A 316 14.27 10.45 -6.40
N GLY A 317 13.88 10.54 -5.12
CA GLY A 317 14.26 9.55 -4.12
C GLY A 317 13.92 8.12 -4.50
N LEU A 318 12.75 7.86 -5.11
CA LEU A 318 12.41 6.54 -5.63
C LEU A 318 13.09 6.23 -6.97
N CYS A 319 13.44 7.26 -7.77
CA CYS A 319 14.10 7.06 -9.07
C CYS A 319 15.51 6.50 -8.94
N VAL A 320 16.23 6.89 -7.89
CA VAL A 320 17.61 6.43 -7.61
C VAL A 320 17.67 5.22 -6.68
N ASN A 321 16.55 4.79 -6.11
CA ASN A 321 16.48 3.61 -5.25
C ASN A 321 16.41 2.32 -6.12
N PRO A 322 17.41 1.43 -6.07
CA PRO A 322 17.49 0.26 -6.94
C PRO A 322 16.35 -0.76 -6.72
N LYS A 323 15.65 -0.71 -5.58
CA LYS A 323 14.49 -1.56 -5.32
C LYS A 323 13.27 -1.16 -6.15
N TRP A 324 13.22 0.09 -6.63
CA TRP A 324 12.05 0.65 -7.27
C TRP A 324 12.23 0.82 -8.77
N VAL A 325 11.15 0.74 -9.49
CA VAL A 325 11.04 1.17 -10.88
C VAL A 325 9.98 2.25 -10.94
N VAL A 326 10.33 3.38 -11.55
CA VAL A 326 9.50 4.59 -11.56
C VAL A 326 9.17 5.03 -12.97
N ARG A 327 7.95 5.46 -13.18
CA ARG A 327 7.47 6.13 -14.40
C ARG A 327 6.58 7.30 -14.02
N THR A 328 6.67 8.39 -14.75
CA THR A 328 5.89 9.60 -14.48
C THR A 328 5.28 10.17 -15.74
N LYS A 329 4.13 10.82 -15.61
CA LYS A 329 3.50 11.65 -16.63
C LYS A 329 3.02 12.95 -16.03
N ASN A 330 3.26 14.07 -16.70
CA ASN A 330 2.76 15.41 -16.34
C ASN A 330 3.11 15.84 -14.90
N LEU A 331 4.04 15.19 -14.23
CA LEU A 331 4.46 15.48 -12.87
C LEU A 331 5.55 16.56 -12.93
N LYS A 332 5.21 17.78 -12.55
CA LYS A 332 6.12 18.97 -12.59
C LYS A 332 6.76 19.24 -11.23
#